data_9983ee71c46001e098a325e33ce7155f
#
_entry.id   9983ee71c46001e098a325e33ce7155f
#
_cell.length_a   1.000
_cell.length_b   1.000
_cell.length_c   1.000
_cell.angle_alpha   90.00
_cell.angle_beta   90.00
_cell.angle_gamma   90.00
#
_symmetry.space_group_name_H-M   'P 1'
#
loop_
_entity.id
_entity.type
_entity.pdbx_description
1 polymer ?
#
loop_
_entity_poly.entity_id
_entity_poly.type
_entity_poly.pdbx_seq_one_letter_code
_entity_poly.pdbx_strand_id
1 'polypeptide(L)'
;MHKFFADRDAISGNRIVLSGDDARHISFSLRMKVGEHITVALPDGNDCFCTLESFAGGNVTAVIDSVSRSESEPPARIRLFQALPKGDKLEVIIQKAVECGAAEIIPFESSFCVAKVKDPEKKLIRWNRIAYEAAKQCGRGIIPAVRRPLTYAQMLDEASAASLPLFCYEGDGTASLREVLAAADAGRVQSISLVIGSEGG
;
A
#
# COMPACT_ATOMS: atom_id res chain seq x y z
N MET A 1 9.18 -3.86 -16.64
CA MET A 1 8.69 -2.58 -17.17
C MET A 1 8.50 -1.63 -16.00
N HIS A 2 8.76 -0.32 -16.21
CA HIS A 2 8.65 0.67 -15.14
C HIS A 2 7.20 0.99 -14.87
N LYS A 3 6.80 1.04 -13.58
CA LYS A 3 5.44 1.33 -13.13
C LYS A 3 5.40 2.66 -12.41
N PHE A 4 4.37 3.47 -12.74
CA PHE A 4 4.10 4.78 -12.16
C PHE A 4 2.66 4.81 -11.65
N PHE A 5 2.31 5.82 -10.86
CA PHE A 5 0.96 6.03 -10.38
C PHE A 5 0.42 7.36 -10.90
N ALA A 6 -0.84 7.39 -11.30
CA ALA A 6 -1.50 8.63 -11.68
C ALA A 6 -2.95 8.63 -11.21
N ASP A 7 -3.47 9.83 -10.92
CA ASP A 7 -4.87 10.02 -10.64
C ASP A 7 -5.68 10.06 -11.96
N ARG A 8 -7.00 9.88 -11.86
CA ARG A 8 -7.86 9.87 -13.05
C ARG A 8 -7.89 11.20 -13.81
N ASP A 9 -7.67 12.31 -13.13
CA ASP A 9 -7.58 13.65 -13.71
C ASP A 9 -6.30 13.88 -14.54
N ALA A 10 -5.30 13.01 -14.41
CA ALA A 10 -4.17 12.98 -15.32
C ALA A 10 -4.51 12.41 -16.71
N ILE A 11 -5.71 11.84 -16.88
CA ILE A 11 -6.17 11.22 -18.13
C ILE A 11 -7.02 12.20 -18.93
N SER A 12 -6.68 12.37 -20.21
CA SER A 12 -7.47 13.12 -21.18
C SER A 12 -7.63 12.29 -22.48
N GLY A 13 -8.83 11.80 -22.72
CA GLY A 13 -9.09 10.85 -23.81
C GLY A 13 -8.28 9.56 -23.65
N ASN A 14 -7.39 9.27 -24.60
CA ASN A 14 -6.49 8.12 -24.55
C ASN A 14 -5.05 8.48 -24.12
N ARG A 15 -4.85 9.64 -23.48
CA ARG A 15 -3.52 10.11 -23.04
C ARG A 15 -3.47 10.26 -21.53
N ILE A 16 -2.31 9.96 -20.96
CA ILE A 16 -1.95 10.24 -19.56
C ILE A 16 -0.81 11.25 -19.56
N VAL A 17 -0.92 12.26 -18.70
CA VAL A 17 0.13 13.25 -18.48
C VAL A 17 0.76 13.02 -17.11
N LEU A 18 2.03 12.65 -17.10
CA LEU A 18 2.83 12.51 -15.88
C LEU A 18 3.64 13.79 -15.67
N SER A 19 3.69 14.28 -14.43
CA SER A 19 4.35 15.54 -14.06
C SER A 19 5.25 15.36 -12.83
N GLY A 20 5.95 16.43 -12.44
CA GLY A 20 6.73 16.47 -11.20
C GLY A 20 7.86 15.43 -11.15
N ASP A 21 7.93 14.69 -10.05
CA ASP A 21 9.02 13.74 -9.80
C ASP A 21 8.98 12.53 -10.74
N ASP A 22 7.81 12.08 -11.15
CA ASP A 22 7.68 10.96 -12.09
C ASP A 22 8.16 11.34 -13.49
N ALA A 23 7.78 12.52 -13.98
CA ALA A 23 8.28 13.02 -15.27
C ALA A 23 9.80 13.20 -15.25
N ARG A 24 10.35 13.72 -14.14
CA ARG A 24 11.82 13.83 -13.96
C ARG A 24 12.48 12.46 -13.90
N HIS A 25 11.89 11.51 -13.22
CA HIS A 25 12.42 10.14 -13.12
C HIS A 25 12.47 9.46 -14.48
N ILE A 26 11.41 9.56 -15.29
CA ILE A 26 11.34 9.03 -16.64
C ILE A 26 12.42 9.69 -17.53
N SER A 27 12.48 11.02 -17.49
CA SER A 27 13.32 11.78 -18.43
C SER A 27 14.82 11.73 -18.09
N PHE A 28 15.18 11.85 -16.81
CA PHE A 28 16.58 12.04 -16.39
C PHE A 28 17.20 10.79 -15.74
N SER A 29 16.45 10.06 -14.92
CA SER A 29 16.98 8.87 -14.24
C SER A 29 16.94 7.65 -15.15
N LEU A 30 15.78 7.38 -15.74
CA LEU A 30 15.58 6.27 -16.68
C LEU A 30 16.01 6.61 -18.10
N ARG A 31 16.06 7.89 -18.44
CA ARG A 31 16.45 8.41 -19.77
C ARG A 31 15.62 7.79 -20.90
N MET A 32 14.34 7.57 -20.63
CA MET A 32 13.42 6.96 -21.58
C MET A 32 13.15 7.89 -22.78
N LYS A 33 12.76 7.28 -23.89
CA LYS A 33 12.53 7.97 -25.18
C LYS A 33 11.10 7.76 -25.64
N VAL A 34 10.67 8.61 -26.56
CA VAL A 34 9.41 8.44 -27.30
C VAL A 34 9.38 7.05 -27.95
N GLY A 35 8.23 6.36 -27.86
CA GLY A 35 8.02 5.01 -28.33
C GLY A 35 8.34 3.91 -27.31
N GLU A 36 8.98 4.24 -26.18
CA GLU A 36 9.18 3.26 -25.10
C GLU A 36 7.91 3.11 -24.23
N HIS A 37 7.80 1.98 -23.53
CA HIS A 37 6.60 1.60 -22.82
C HIS A 37 6.75 1.72 -21.30
N ILE A 38 5.66 2.17 -20.67
CA ILE A 38 5.50 2.22 -19.22
C ILE A 38 4.15 1.63 -18.82
N THR A 39 4.01 1.26 -17.55
CA THR A 39 2.72 0.96 -16.93
C THR A 39 2.35 2.11 -16.01
N VAL A 40 1.09 2.56 -16.07
CA VAL A 40 0.55 3.54 -15.12
C VAL A 40 -0.59 2.91 -14.37
N ALA A 41 -0.41 2.73 -13.05
CA ALA A 41 -1.44 2.23 -12.15
C ALA A 41 -2.39 3.35 -11.75
N LEU A 42 -3.69 3.04 -11.75
CA LEU A 42 -4.77 3.96 -11.37
C LEU A 42 -5.35 3.59 -10.00
N PRO A 43 -5.94 4.55 -9.27
CA PRO A 43 -6.50 4.31 -7.94
C PRO A 43 -7.62 3.26 -7.87
N ASP A 44 -8.23 2.92 -9.01
CA ASP A 44 -9.27 1.91 -9.13
C ASP A 44 -8.75 0.48 -9.27
N GLY A 45 -7.42 0.30 -9.19
CA GLY A 45 -6.75 -0.99 -9.31
C GLY A 45 -6.59 -1.48 -10.75
N ASN A 46 -6.69 -0.57 -11.73
CA ASN A 46 -6.37 -0.86 -13.12
C ASN A 46 -4.95 -0.40 -13.46
N ASP A 47 -4.31 -1.13 -14.34
CA ASP A 47 -3.03 -0.79 -14.95
C ASP A 47 -3.27 -0.36 -16.40
N CYS A 48 -2.81 0.85 -16.75
CA CYS A 48 -2.75 1.34 -18.12
C CYS A 48 -1.38 1.00 -18.70
N PHE A 49 -1.37 0.23 -19.75
CA PHE A 49 -0.19 0.01 -20.57
C PHE A 49 -0.06 1.18 -21.54
N CYS A 50 1.08 1.87 -21.53
CA CYS A 50 1.20 3.13 -22.24
C CYS A 50 2.51 3.20 -23.04
N THR A 51 2.43 3.87 -24.20
CA THR A 51 3.59 4.24 -25.03
C THR A 51 3.91 5.72 -24.83
N LEU A 52 5.17 6.05 -24.57
CA LEU A 52 5.62 7.44 -24.42
C LEU A 52 5.50 8.20 -25.75
N GLU A 53 4.76 9.31 -25.75
CA GLU A 53 4.46 10.12 -26.93
C GLU A 53 5.33 11.39 -27.01
N SER A 54 5.51 12.09 -25.88
CA SER A 54 6.24 13.35 -25.88
C SER A 54 6.79 13.74 -24.51
N PHE A 55 7.80 14.61 -24.55
CA PHE A 55 8.44 15.23 -23.40
C PHE A 55 8.40 16.74 -23.59
N ALA A 56 7.54 17.45 -22.90
CA ALA A 56 7.35 18.89 -23.08
C ALA A 56 7.01 19.58 -21.76
N GLY A 57 7.57 20.78 -21.54
CA GLY A 57 7.24 21.60 -20.37
C GLY A 57 7.48 20.95 -19.00
N GLY A 58 8.42 19.99 -18.91
CA GLY A 58 8.66 19.25 -17.68
C GLY A 58 7.66 18.12 -17.43
N ASN A 59 6.76 17.86 -18.37
CA ASN A 59 5.80 16.76 -18.35
C ASN A 59 6.16 15.68 -19.35
N VAL A 60 5.66 14.48 -19.11
CA VAL A 60 5.73 13.32 -20.01
C VAL A 60 4.31 12.93 -20.38
N THR A 61 4.00 12.91 -21.67
CA THR A 61 2.71 12.44 -22.19
C THR A 61 2.89 11.03 -22.72
N ALA A 62 1.99 10.14 -22.35
CA ALA A 62 1.93 8.77 -22.86
C ALA A 62 0.54 8.45 -23.41
N VAL A 63 0.49 7.67 -24.48
CA VAL A 63 -0.75 7.15 -25.07
C VAL A 63 -1.11 5.85 -24.38
N ILE A 64 -2.37 5.68 -23.99
CA ILE A 64 -2.90 4.43 -23.42
C ILE A 64 -3.14 3.46 -24.56
N ASP A 65 -2.40 2.38 -24.59
CA ASP A 65 -2.55 1.30 -25.58
C ASP A 65 -3.61 0.28 -25.15
N SER A 66 -3.62 -0.05 -23.84
CA SER A 66 -4.60 -0.96 -23.24
C SER A 66 -4.75 -0.70 -21.74
N VAL A 67 -5.88 -1.19 -21.19
CA VAL A 67 -6.19 -1.13 -19.75
C VAL A 67 -6.54 -2.53 -19.28
N SER A 68 -5.96 -2.99 -18.19
CA SER A 68 -6.28 -4.27 -17.56
C SER A 68 -6.34 -4.14 -16.05
N ARG A 69 -6.96 -5.11 -15.38
CA ARG A 69 -6.88 -5.21 -13.92
C ARG A 69 -5.44 -5.47 -13.49
N SER A 70 -4.96 -4.80 -12.46
CA SER A 70 -3.63 -5.07 -11.93
C SER A 70 -3.56 -6.48 -11.34
N GLU A 71 -2.58 -7.26 -11.80
CA GLU A 71 -2.35 -8.64 -11.32
C GLU A 71 -1.44 -8.67 -10.07
N SER A 72 -0.94 -7.52 -9.64
CA SER A 72 -0.01 -7.43 -8.50
C SER A 72 -0.70 -7.38 -7.13
N GLU A 73 -2.04 -7.33 -7.11
CA GLU A 73 -2.77 -7.24 -5.85
C GLU A 73 -3.24 -8.61 -5.35
N PRO A 74 -3.15 -8.88 -4.03
CA PRO A 74 -3.70 -10.09 -3.44
C PRO A 74 -5.21 -10.19 -3.68
N PRO A 75 -5.77 -11.41 -3.79
CA PRO A 75 -7.20 -11.63 -4.01
C PRO A 75 -8.06 -11.18 -2.81
N ALA A 76 -7.49 -11.21 -1.59
CA ALA A 76 -8.13 -10.73 -0.37
C ALA A 76 -7.54 -9.39 0.07
N ARG A 77 -8.39 -8.49 0.55
CA ARG A 77 -7.92 -7.20 1.11
C ARG A 77 -7.30 -7.42 2.49
N ILE A 78 -5.98 -7.28 2.60
CA ILE A 78 -5.24 -7.45 3.86
C ILE A 78 -5.05 -6.10 4.53
N ARG A 79 -5.52 -5.95 5.78
CA ARG A 79 -5.30 -4.78 6.63
C ARG A 79 -4.41 -5.16 7.80
N LEU A 80 -3.29 -4.46 7.94
CA LEU A 80 -2.38 -4.63 9.08
C LEU A 80 -2.71 -3.60 10.16
N PHE A 81 -3.15 -4.07 11.32
CA PHE A 81 -3.25 -3.28 12.55
C PHE A 81 -1.99 -3.52 13.38
N GLN A 82 -1.16 -2.50 13.48
CA GLN A 82 0.15 -2.58 14.13
C GLN A 82 0.17 -1.70 15.38
N ALA A 83 0.39 -2.31 16.54
CA ALA A 83 0.67 -1.54 17.75
C ALA A 83 1.93 -0.69 17.56
N LEU A 84 1.92 0.55 18.04
CA LEU A 84 3.03 1.48 17.86
C LEU A 84 4.32 0.94 18.49
N PRO A 85 5.32 0.58 17.68
CA PRO A 85 6.59 0.09 18.18
C PRO A 85 7.49 1.24 18.60
N LYS A 86 8.57 0.96 19.33
CA LYS A 86 9.59 1.95 19.69
C LYS A 86 10.40 2.42 18.48
N GLY A 87 10.78 3.68 18.48
CA GLY A 87 11.68 4.29 17.48
C GLY A 87 11.08 4.32 16.07
N ASP A 88 11.92 4.05 15.08
CA ASP A 88 11.54 4.12 13.66
C ASP A 88 11.14 2.75 13.08
N LYS A 89 10.92 1.74 13.92
CA LYS A 89 10.55 0.38 13.47
C LYS A 89 9.26 0.36 12.64
N LEU A 90 8.29 1.26 12.95
CA LEU A 90 7.05 1.36 12.18
C LEU A 90 7.32 1.66 10.70
N GLU A 91 8.34 2.44 10.38
CA GLU A 91 8.69 2.78 9.00
C GLU A 91 9.14 1.55 8.20
N VAL A 92 9.94 0.69 8.83
CA VAL A 92 10.35 -0.60 8.25
C VAL A 92 9.14 -1.55 8.10
N ILE A 93 8.26 -1.58 9.12
CA ILE A 93 7.03 -2.39 9.08
C ILE A 93 6.13 -1.93 7.92
N ILE A 94 5.93 -0.63 7.74
CA ILE A 94 5.15 -0.07 6.64
C ILE A 94 5.73 -0.53 5.29
N GLN A 95 7.03 -0.34 5.10
CA GLN A 95 7.70 -0.76 3.87
C GLN A 95 7.46 -2.26 3.60
N LYS A 96 7.72 -3.12 4.58
CA LYS A 96 7.58 -4.58 4.41
C LYS A 96 6.12 -5.02 4.27
N ALA A 97 5.19 -4.41 4.98
CA ALA A 97 3.77 -4.68 4.83
C ALA A 97 3.27 -4.37 3.40
N VAL A 98 3.70 -3.24 2.83
CA VAL A 98 3.42 -2.88 1.43
C VAL A 98 4.00 -3.92 0.47
N GLU A 99 5.27 -4.29 0.62
CA GLU A 99 5.92 -5.31 -0.19
C GLU A 99 5.23 -6.68 -0.09
N CYS A 100 4.68 -7.02 1.08
CA CYS A 100 3.93 -8.27 1.33
C CYS A 100 2.45 -8.22 0.91
N GLY A 101 1.96 -7.12 0.34
CA GLY A 101 0.60 -7.07 -0.20
C GLY A 101 -0.45 -6.45 0.72
N ALA A 102 -0.09 -5.84 1.87
CA ALA A 102 -1.06 -5.12 2.68
C ALA A 102 -1.74 -4.01 1.87
N ALA A 103 -3.07 -3.92 1.96
CA ALA A 103 -3.86 -2.89 1.32
C ALA A 103 -3.96 -1.62 2.19
N GLU A 104 -3.78 -1.78 3.50
CA GLU A 104 -3.87 -0.68 4.46
C GLU A 104 -3.05 -1.01 5.71
N ILE A 105 -2.37 -0.02 6.26
CA ILE A 105 -1.61 -0.12 7.51
C ILE A 105 -2.23 0.84 8.53
N ILE A 106 -2.66 0.31 9.66
CA ILE A 106 -3.38 1.05 10.69
C ILE A 106 -2.61 0.93 12.00
N PRO A 107 -1.82 1.93 12.38
CA PRO A 107 -1.19 1.96 13.69
C PRO A 107 -2.25 2.05 14.79
N PHE A 108 -1.98 1.50 15.98
CA PHE A 108 -2.86 1.70 17.14
C PHE A 108 -2.05 1.85 18.44
N GLU A 109 -2.69 2.47 19.43
CA GLU A 109 -2.14 2.62 20.78
C GLU A 109 -2.77 1.59 21.72
N SER A 110 -1.93 0.85 22.45
CA SER A 110 -2.32 -0.01 23.56
C SER A 110 -1.72 0.49 24.88
N SER A 111 -2.20 -0.03 26.00
CA SER A 111 -1.64 0.27 27.33
C SER A 111 -0.17 -0.14 27.45
N PHE A 112 0.30 -1.07 26.64
CA PHE A 112 1.67 -1.56 26.60
C PHE A 112 2.55 -0.84 25.57
N CYS A 113 1.99 0.09 24.78
CA CYS A 113 2.78 0.90 23.87
C CYS A 113 3.59 1.94 24.66
N VAL A 114 4.91 1.84 24.60
CA VAL A 114 5.82 2.85 25.20
C VAL A 114 5.90 4.10 24.32
N ALA A 115 5.68 3.96 23.03
CA ALA A 115 5.77 5.05 22.08
C ALA A 115 4.44 5.80 21.96
N LYS A 116 4.50 7.15 21.98
CA LYS A 116 3.39 8.04 21.62
C LYS A 116 3.80 8.86 20.39
N VAL A 117 2.86 9.06 19.48
CA VAL A 117 3.11 9.87 18.28
C VAL A 117 3.05 11.36 18.68
N LYS A 118 4.21 12.04 18.67
CA LYS A 118 4.32 13.48 19.02
C LYS A 118 3.91 14.35 17.88
N ASP A 119 3.63 14.17 16.79
CA ASP A 119 3.17 14.98 15.64
C ASP A 119 2.51 14.06 14.63
N PRO A 120 1.24 13.71 14.88
CA PRO A 120 0.55 12.71 14.05
C PRO A 120 0.49 13.09 12.58
N GLU A 121 0.29 14.38 12.27
CA GLU A 121 0.16 14.86 10.88
C GLU A 121 1.49 14.72 10.12
N LYS A 122 2.58 15.18 10.72
CA LYS A 122 3.90 15.08 10.11
C LYS A 122 4.35 13.62 9.93
N LYS A 123 4.07 12.78 10.92
CA LYS A 123 4.35 11.34 10.82
C LYS A 123 3.50 10.67 9.74
N LEU A 124 2.23 11.01 9.64
CA LEU A 124 1.31 10.45 8.64
C LEU A 124 1.79 10.77 7.21
N ILE A 125 2.20 12.00 6.95
CA ILE A 125 2.77 12.40 5.64
C ILE A 125 4.00 11.55 5.32
N ARG A 126 4.92 11.40 6.30
CA ARG A 126 6.14 10.59 6.12
C ARG A 126 5.81 9.11 5.89
N TRP A 127 4.90 8.53 6.66
CA TRP A 127 4.52 7.12 6.53
C TRP A 127 3.86 6.81 5.18
N ASN A 128 2.96 7.69 4.72
CA ASN A 128 2.35 7.53 3.40
C ASN A 128 3.37 7.69 2.25
N ARG A 129 4.39 8.55 2.42
CA ARG A 129 5.49 8.61 1.47
C ARG A 129 6.28 7.30 1.41
N ILE A 130 6.58 6.68 2.57
CA ILE A 130 7.26 5.37 2.62
C ILE A 130 6.41 4.30 1.91
N ALA A 131 5.09 4.28 2.18
CA ALA A 131 4.18 3.36 1.51
C ALA A 131 4.15 3.55 -0.01
N TYR A 132 4.13 4.81 -0.47
CA TYR A 132 4.20 5.17 -1.89
C TYR A 132 5.48 4.65 -2.56
N GLU A 133 6.64 4.95 -1.96
CA GLU A 133 7.94 4.52 -2.51
C GLU A 133 8.06 2.98 -2.53
N ALA A 134 7.59 2.31 -1.47
CA ALA A 134 7.57 0.86 -1.41
C ALA A 134 6.65 0.26 -2.49
N ALA A 135 5.43 0.79 -2.66
CA ALA A 135 4.48 0.34 -3.67
C ALA A 135 5.05 0.49 -5.09
N LYS A 136 5.72 1.63 -5.36
CA LYS A 136 6.38 1.89 -6.63
C LYS A 136 7.52 0.89 -6.89
N GLN A 137 8.35 0.64 -5.88
CA GLN A 137 9.51 -0.24 -5.99
C GLN A 137 9.11 -1.71 -6.20
N CYS A 138 8.08 -2.21 -5.52
CA CYS A 138 7.62 -3.59 -5.64
C CYS A 138 6.53 -3.80 -6.71
N GLY A 139 6.15 -2.76 -7.45
CA GLY A 139 5.22 -2.85 -8.58
C GLY A 139 3.76 -3.10 -8.20
N ARG A 140 3.31 -2.62 -7.01
CA ARG A 140 1.91 -2.71 -6.59
C ARG A 140 0.98 -2.01 -7.59
N GLY A 141 -0.26 -2.49 -7.69
CA GLY A 141 -1.33 -1.86 -8.48
C GLY A 141 -2.07 -0.75 -7.74
N ILE A 142 -1.92 -0.71 -6.41
CA ILE A 142 -2.46 0.34 -5.55
C ILE A 142 -1.38 0.90 -4.63
N ILE A 143 -1.57 2.13 -4.15
CA ILE A 143 -0.78 2.69 -3.06
C ILE A 143 -1.49 2.39 -1.75
N PRO A 144 -0.96 1.53 -0.88
CA PRO A 144 -1.56 1.25 0.43
C PRO A 144 -1.57 2.50 1.29
N ALA A 145 -2.73 2.79 1.91
CA ALA A 145 -2.84 3.91 2.82
C ALA A 145 -2.29 3.57 4.21
N VAL A 146 -1.51 4.48 4.79
CA VAL A 146 -1.19 4.44 6.21
C VAL A 146 -2.14 5.40 6.91
N ARG A 147 -2.90 4.90 7.89
CA ARG A 147 -3.93 5.67 8.61
C ARG A 147 -3.37 6.34 9.86
N ARG A 148 -4.15 7.26 10.40
CA ARG A 148 -3.89 7.82 11.74
C ARG A 148 -3.99 6.71 12.79
N PRO A 149 -3.18 6.77 13.85
CA PRO A 149 -3.28 5.81 14.95
C PRO A 149 -4.67 5.76 15.56
N LEU A 150 -5.16 4.56 15.81
CA LEU A 150 -6.43 4.30 16.50
C LEU A 150 -6.18 4.04 17.98
N THR A 151 -7.23 4.20 18.80
CA THR A 151 -7.26 3.63 20.14
C THR A 151 -7.42 2.11 20.05
N TYR A 152 -7.10 1.40 21.13
CA TYR A 152 -7.27 -0.05 21.19
C TYR A 152 -8.72 -0.50 20.93
N ALA A 153 -9.71 0.21 21.48
CA ALA A 153 -11.11 -0.07 21.26
C ALA A 153 -11.53 0.10 19.79
N GLN A 154 -11.13 1.21 19.17
CA GLN A 154 -11.40 1.44 17.74
C GLN A 154 -10.74 0.38 16.85
N MET A 155 -9.51 -0.03 17.21
CA MET A 155 -8.80 -1.08 16.49
C MET A 155 -9.58 -2.41 16.56
N LEU A 156 -10.07 -2.81 17.73
CA LEU A 156 -10.86 -4.05 17.88
C LEU A 156 -12.13 -4.02 17.04
N ASP A 157 -12.87 -2.91 17.09
CA ASP A 157 -14.11 -2.74 16.32
C ASP A 157 -13.85 -2.86 14.81
N GLU A 158 -12.82 -2.18 14.32
CA GLU A 158 -12.50 -2.23 12.90
C GLU A 158 -11.88 -3.55 12.44
N ALA A 159 -11.05 -4.18 13.27
CA ALA A 159 -10.42 -5.45 12.94
C ALA A 159 -11.41 -6.60 12.90
N SER A 160 -12.38 -6.62 13.83
CA SER A 160 -13.41 -7.66 13.91
C SER A 160 -14.36 -7.69 12.70
N ALA A 161 -14.47 -6.60 11.97
CA ALA A 161 -15.33 -6.48 10.78
C ALA A 161 -14.81 -7.22 9.54
N ALA A 162 -13.57 -7.74 9.56
CA ALA A 162 -13.03 -8.51 8.45
C ALA A 162 -13.67 -9.90 8.36
N SER A 163 -13.71 -10.49 7.16
CA SER A 163 -14.18 -11.87 6.98
C SER A 163 -13.26 -12.91 7.65
N LEU A 164 -11.98 -12.56 7.85
CA LEU A 164 -11.02 -13.35 8.64
C LEU A 164 -10.21 -12.40 9.55
N PRO A 165 -10.68 -12.13 10.77
CA PRO A 165 -9.89 -11.37 11.75
C PRO A 165 -8.88 -12.27 12.44
N LEU A 166 -7.61 -11.86 12.45
CA LEU A 166 -6.49 -12.57 13.06
C LEU A 166 -5.82 -11.69 14.11
N PHE A 167 -5.71 -12.19 15.32
CA PHE A 167 -4.98 -11.55 16.41
C PHE A 167 -3.75 -12.39 16.75
N CYS A 168 -2.56 -11.86 16.47
CA CYS A 168 -1.31 -12.54 16.80
C CYS A 168 -1.03 -12.41 18.31
N TYR A 169 -1.03 -13.54 18.98
CA TYR A 169 -0.79 -13.64 20.42
C TYR A 169 0.13 -14.83 20.72
N GLU A 170 1.08 -14.65 21.62
CA GLU A 170 2.09 -15.67 21.97
C GLU A 170 1.71 -16.56 23.16
N GLY A 171 0.55 -16.32 23.78
CA GLY A 171 0.06 -17.08 24.94
C GLY A 171 -0.59 -18.42 24.59
N ASP A 172 -1.00 -19.13 25.63
CA ASP A 172 -1.70 -20.41 25.50
C ASP A 172 -3.08 -20.26 24.85
N GLY A 173 -3.59 -21.37 24.30
CA GLY A 173 -4.94 -21.42 23.70
C GLY A 173 -5.01 -20.83 22.28
N THR A 174 -3.87 -20.59 21.62
CA THR A 174 -3.81 -20.12 20.24
C THR A 174 -3.77 -21.29 19.25
N ALA A 175 -4.28 -21.04 18.03
CA ALA A 175 -4.08 -21.92 16.88
C ALA A 175 -2.92 -21.39 16.02
N SER A 176 -2.21 -22.28 15.33
CA SER A 176 -1.19 -21.83 14.39
C SER A 176 -1.82 -21.11 13.19
N LEU A 177 -1.16 -20.09 12.67
CA LEU A 177 -1.63 -19.36 11.48
C LEU A 177 -1.88 -20.31 10.30
N ARG A 178 -1.05 -21.36 10.15
CA ARG A 178 -1.22 -22.38 9.11
C ARG A 178 -2.54 -23.14 9.25
N GLU A 179 -2.89 -23.56 10.46
CA GLU A 179 -4.16 -24.27 10.74
C GLU A 179 -5.36 -23.37 10.46
N VAL A 180 -5.32 -22.13 10.93
CA VAL A 180 -6.40 -21.15 10.70
C VAL A 180 -6.59 -20.90 9.21
N LEU A 181 -5.52 -20.68 8.45
CA LEU A 181 -5.59 -20.46 7.00
C LEU A 181 -6.03 -21.70 6.24
N ALA A 182 -5.63 -22.90 6.67
CA ALA A 182 -6.07 -24.16 6.06
C ALA A 182 -7.55 -24.45 6.29
N ALA A 183 -8.09 -24.03 7.44
CA ALA A 183 -9.52 -24.18 7.78
C ALA A 183 -10.40 -23.10 7.13
N ALA A 184 -9.81 -21.99 6.69
CA ALA A 184 -10.54 -20.90 6.05
C ALA A 184 -11.00 -21.29 4.64
N ASP A 185 -12.27 -21.03 4.33
CA ASP A 185 -12.78 -21.16 2.96
C ASP A 185 -12.26 -19.99 2.10
N ALA A 186 -11.26 -20.25 1.28
CA ALA A 186 -10.61 -19.25 0.44
C ALA A 186 -11.61 -18.51 -0.47
N GLY A 187 -12.73 -19.15 -0.87
CA GLY A 187 -13.78 -18.52 -1.68
C GLY A 187 -14.60 -17.49 -0.92
N ARG A 188 -14.60 -17.54 0.41
CA ARG A 188 -15.34 -16.61 1.27
C ARG A 188 -14.49 -15.54 1.93
N VAL A 189 -13.17 -15.71 1.97
CA VAL A 189 -12.26 -14.74 2.57
C VAL A 189 -12.01 -13.59 1.59
N GLN A 190 -12.74 -12.51 1.75
CA GLN A 190 -12.58 -11.28 0.97
C GLN A 190 -11.69 -10.25 1.67
N SER A 191 -11.60 -10.30 2.99
CA SER A 191 -10.80 -9.38 3.79
C SER A 191 -10.16 -10.08 4.99
N ILE A 192 -8.92 -9.72 5.28
CA ILE A 192 -8.16 -10.20 6.42
C ILE A 192 -7.73 -8.99 7.25
N SER A 193 -8.00 -9.03 8.55
CA SER A 193 -7.40 -8.12 9.52
C SER A 193 -6.32 -8.87 10.28
N LEU A 194 -5.10 -8.38 10.23
CA LEU A 194 -3.97 -8.92 10.98
C LEU A 194 -3.61 -7.93 12.08
N VAL A 195 -3.85 -8.30 13.33
CA VAL A 195 -3.51 -7.48 14.50
C VAL A 195 -2.22 -8.01 15.12
N ILE A 196 -1.23 -7.12 15.21
CA ILE A 196 0.08 -7.42 15.82
C ILE A 196 0.26 -6.50 17.01
N GLY A 197 0.41 -7.11 18.19
CA GLY A 197 0.54 -6.43 19.47
C GLY A 197 1.84 -5.68 19.65
N SER A 198 1.96 -5.01 20.82
CA SER A 198 3.18 -4.34 21.23
C SER A 198 4.24 -5.32 21.74
N GLU A 199 5.51 -4.89 21.72
CA GLU A 199 6.66 -5.68 22.22
C GLU A 199 6.60 -6.04 23.71
N GLY A 200 5.60 -5.60 24.45
CA GLY A 200 5.48 -5.79 25.91
C GLY A 200 4.23 -6.58 26.34
N GLY A 201 3.62 -7.32 25.43
CA GLY A 201 2.43 -8.15 25.72
C GLY A 201 1.20 -7.80 24.91
#